data_f14eae0851134337d326397a65ec8c98
#
_entry.id   f14eae0851134337d326397a65ec8c98
#
_cell.length_a   1.000
_cell.length_b   1.000
_cell.length_c   1.000
_cell.angle_alpha   90.00
_cell.angle_beta   90.00
_cell.angle_gamma   90.00
#
_symmetry.space_group_name_H-M   'P 1'
#
loop_
_entity.id
_entity.type
_entity.pdbx_description
1 polymer ?
#
loop_
_entity_poly.entity_id
_entity_poly.type
_entity_poly.pdbx_seq_one_letter_code
_entity_poly.pdbx_strand_id
1 'polypeptide(L)'
;VLFRSIKERMSKSNITDLKTVRLSEEADSVVLLDQTQLPEKEVYLSLSNAEDIWDAIYKLKVRGAPAIGVAAAYGIYVCSKQIGAAGFDDFYQEFKRIKDYLASSRPTAVNLVAALNRMEKVVLDNRQEDIPALVRLLHDESVAIREEDAAACHRIGENCLALLKPGMGLLTHCNAGHLAVSEYGTALAPVYLGQERGYNFRVFADETRPLLQGARLTAYELQRSGVDVTLICDNMASSVMQKGWVQAVIVGCDRVAMNGDVANKIGTSGVAILARHYGIPFYVLGPTSTIDKQCPDGKSIVIEERAPEEVSEMWYAHRMAPRDVKIFNPAF
;
A
#
# COMPACT_ATOMS: atom_id res chain seq x y z
N VAL A 1 2.87 -16.30 35.36
CA VAL A 1 1.39 -16.13 35.36
C VAL A 1 0.97 -14.88 34.59
N LEU A 2 1.75 -13.79 34.62
CA LEU A 2 1.40 -12.55 33.85
C LEU A 2 1.59 -12.69 32.33
N PHE A 3 2.50 -13.52 31.85
CA PHE A 3 2.74 -13.73 30.42
C PHE A 3 1.66 -14.54 29.69
N ARG A 4 0.84 -15.32 30.41
CA ARG A 4 -0.30 -16.04 29.83
C ARG A 4 -1.51 -15.17 29.56
N SER A 5 -1.69 -14.08 30.34
CA SER A 5 -2.86 -13.22 30.24
C SER A 5 -2.84 -12.24 29.06
N ILE A 6 -1.66 -11.98 28.47
CA ILE A 6 -1.53 -11.10 27.29
C ILE A 6 -1.82 -11.88 25.99
N LYS A 7 -1.50 -13.18 25.95
CA LYS A 7 -1.78 -14.05 24.80
C LYS A 7 -3.28 -14.35 24.60
N GLU A 8 -4.10 -14.27 25.63
CA GLU A 8 -5.53 -14.59 25.55
C GLU A 8 -6.42 -13.39 25.16
N ARG A 9 -5.88 -12.17 25.06
CA ARG A 9 -6.66 -10.97 24.74
C ARG A 9 -6.60 -10.48 23.30
N MET A 10 -5.77 -11.05 22.44
CA MET A 10 -5.87 -10.81 21.01
C MET A 10 -6.81 -11.86 20.42
N SER A 11 -8.12 -11.60 20.40
CA SER A 11 -9.03 -12.34 19.54
C SER A 11 -8.45 -12.27 18.13
N LYS A 12 -8.26 -13.42 17.48
CA LYS A 12 -7.85 -13.48 16.07
C LYS A 12 -8.89 -12.70 15.28
N SER A 13 -8.60 -11.43 14.97
CA SER A 13 -9.45 -10.62 14.11
C SER A 13 -9.11 -10.94 12.66
N ASN A 14 -10.13 -11.06 11.82
CA ASN A 14 -9.89 -11.15 10.39
C ASN A 14 -9.18 -9.87 9.96
N ILE A 15 -8.22 -9.95 9.04
CA ILE A 15 -7.52 -8.76 8.53
C ILE A 15 -8.50 -7.76 7.91
N THR A 16 -9.60 -8.23 7.36
CA THR A 16 -10.65 -7.40 6.77
C THR A 16 -11.41 -6.54 7.78
N ASP A 17 -11.28 -6.81 9.10
CA ASP A 17 -11.83 -5.95 10.15
C ASP A 17 -11.04 -4.64 10.28
N LEU A 18 -9.77 -4.63 9.87
CA LEU A 18 -8.93 -3.44 9.81
C LEU A 18 -9.26 -2.67 8.53
N LYS A 19 -9.80 -1.46 8.65
CA LYS A 19 -10.13 -0.65 7.47
C LYS A 19 -9.03 0.39 7.23
N THR A 20 -8.27 0.20 6.16
CA THR A 20 -7.17 1.11 5.77
C THR A 20 -7.72 2.48 5.37
N VAL A 21 -8.70 2.49 4.47
CA VAL A 21 -9.40 3.70 3.99
C VAL A 21 -10.86 3.36 3.73
N ARG A 22 -11.77 4.20 4.18
CA ARG A 22 -13.21 4.09 3.93
C ARG A 22 -13.88 5.46 3.95
N LEU A 23 -15.10 5.55 3.48
CA LEU A 23 -15.97 6.68 3.77
C LEU A 23 -16.55 6.56 5.20
N SER A 24 -16.90 7.70 5.83
CA SER A 24 -17.76 7.73 7.02
C SER A 24 -19.15 7.15 6.69
N GLU A 25 -19.97 6.88 7.70
CA GLU A 25 -21.34 6.37 7.52
C GLU A 25 -22.19 7.34 6.70
N GLU A 26 -22.03 8.65 6.94
CA GLU A 26 -22.71 9.72 6.22
C GLU A 26 -22.06 10.05 4.86
N ALA A 27 -20.94 9.39 4.55
CA ALA A 27 -20.13 9.64 3.35
C ALA A 27 -19.75 11.13 3.17
N ASP A 28 -19.41 11.81 4.28
CA ASP A 28 -19.02 13.22 4.34
C ASP A 28 -17.53 13.42 4.67
N SER A 29 -16.85 12.36 5.01
CA SER A 29 -15.41 12.36 5.28
C SER A 29 -14.73 11.06 4.84
N VAL A 30 -13.46 11.15 4.53
CA VAL A 30 -12.55 10.03 4.33
C VAL A 30 -12.00 9.62 5.69
N VAL A 31 -12.30 8.40 6.11
CA VAL A 31 -11.75 7.82 7.33
C VAL A 31 -10.59 6.92 6.96
N LEU A 32 -9.39 7.23 7.45
CA LEU A 32 -8.19 6.44 7.20
C LEU A 32 -7.41 6.14 8.47
N LEU A 33 -6.73 4.99 8.47
CA LEU A 33 -5.80 4.60 9.52
C LEU A 33 -4.47 5.31 9.33
N ASP A 34 -4.05 6.10 10.31
CA ASP A 34 -2.75 6.77 10.30
C ASP A 34 -1.60 5.76 10.49
N GLN A 35 -1.03 5.34 9.38
CA GLN A 35 0.05 4.34 9.38
C GLN A 35 1.38 4.86 9.94
N THR A 36 1.50 6.17 10.18
CA THR A 36 2.68 6.74 10.85
C THR A 36 2.70 6.44 12.34
N GLN A 37 1.53 6.15 12.93
CA GLN A 37 1.38 5.81 14.35
C GLN A 37 1.55 4.29 14.62
N LEU A 38 1.50 3.47 13.57
CA LEU A 38 1.69 2.03 13.72
C LEU A 38 3.18 1.68 13.98
N PRO A 39 3.47 0.63 14.76
CA PRO A 39 2.52 -0.32 15.37
C PRO A 39 1.99 0.10 16.75
N GLU A 40 2.42 1.25 17.29
CA GLU A 40 2.11 1.60 18.69
C GLU A 40 0.64 1.95 18.93
N LYS A 41 0.01 2.64 17.97
CA LYS A 41 -1.37 3.14 18.08
C LYS A 41 -2.14 2.96 16.80
N GLU A 42 -3.37 2.47 16.92
CA GLU A 42 -4.37 2.52 15.84
C GLU A 42 -5.15 3.82 15.95
N VAL A 43 -4.78 4.79 15.13
CA VAL A 43 -5.42 6.12 15.10
C VAL A 43 -6.13 6.27 13.76
N TYR A 44 -7.45 6.48 13.82
CA TYR A 44 -8.24 6.79 12.62
C TYR A 44 -8.44 8.30 12.53
N LEU A 45 -8.17 8.85 11.36
CA LEU A 45 -8.39 10.24 11.00
C LEU A 45 -9.65 10.34 10.16
N SER A 46 -10.49 11.37 10.43
CA SER A 46 -11.65 11.71 9.61
C SER A 46 -11.34 13.03 8.89
N LEU A 47 -11.23 12.98 7.57
CA LEU A 47 -10.75 14.07 6.73
C LEU A 47 -11.86 14.51 5.78
N SER A 48 -12.23 15.79 5.80
CA SER A 48 -13.33 16.33 5.02
C SER A 48 -12.95 17.45 4.04
N ASN A 49 -11.68 17.84 4.01
CA ASN A 49 -11.19 18.91 3.13
C ASN A 49 -9.94 18.47 2.36
N ALA A 50 -9.63 19.18 1.28
CA ALA A 50 -8.55 18.82 0.39
C ALA A 50 -7.16 18.95 1.02
N GLU A 51 -6.97 19.90 1.92
CA GLU A 51 -5.70 20.18 2.60
C GLU A 51 -5.29 19.02 3.51
N ASP A 52 -6.21 18.54 4.33
CA ASP A 52 -5.97 17.43 5.25
C ASP A 52 -5.77 16.10 4.49
N ILE A 53 -6.51 15.89 3.40
CA ILE A 53 -6.34 14.70 2.54
C ILE A 53 -4.99 14.75 1.84
N TRP A 54 -4.59 15.90 1.30
CA TRP A 54 -3.28 16.11 0.72
C TRP A 54 -2.16 15.82 1.71
N ASP A 55 -2.27 16.38 2.93
CA ASP A 55 -1.30 16.17 4.01
C ASP A 55 -1.19 14.68 4.40
N ALA A 56 -2.32 13.98 4.46
CA ALA A 56 -2.34 12.56 4.80
C ALA A 56 -1.63 11.69 3.75
N ILE A 57 -1.75 12.03 2.46
CA ILE A 57 -1.05 11.34 1.37
C ILE A 57 0.43 11.73 1.36
N TYR A 58 0.74 13.02 1.47
CA TYR A 58 2.11 13.54 1.43
C TYR A 58 2.96 12.99 2.60
N LYS A 59 2.41 13.00 3.81
CA LYS A 59 3.10 12.51 5.03
C LYS A 59 3.02 10.99 5.22
N LEU A 60 2.54 10.25 4.24
CA LEU A 60 2.43 8.79 4.29
C LEU A 60 1.54 8.26 5.44
N LYS A 61 0.57 9.07 5.92
CA LYS A 61 -0.46 8.58 6.84
C LYS A 61 -1.30 7.50 6.19
N VAL A 62 -1.54 7.63 4.88
CA VAL A 62 -1.96 6.57 3.97
C VAL A 62 -0.86 6.34 2.92
N ARG A 63 -0.49 5.08 2.66
CA ARG A 63 0.57 4.70 1.72
C ARG A 63 0.22 3.38 1.01
N GLY A 64 1.01 3.05 -0.03
CA GLY A 64 0.71 1.96 -0.96
C GLY A 64 -0.07 2.50 -2.16
N ALA A 65 0.39 2.12 -3.38
CA ALA A 65 -0.14 2.73 -4.60
C ALA A 65 -1.69 2.62 -4.73
N PRO A 66 -2.32 1.44 -4.47
CA PRO A 66 -3.78 1.35 -4.54
C PRO A 66 -4.50 2.12 -3.42
N ALA A 67 -4.04 2.02 -2.17
CA ALA A 67 -4.69 2.72 -1.04
C ALA A 67 -4.68 4.24 -1.23
N ILE A 68 -3.59 4.80 -1.81
CA ILE A 68 -3.52 6.23 -2.14
C ILE A 68 -4.53 6.59 -3.22
N GLY A 69 -4.72 5.74 -4.24
CA GLY A 69 -5.72 5.93 -5.28
C GLY A 69 -7.15 5.96 -4.73
N VAL A 70 -7.48 5.03 -3.85
CA VAL A 70 -8.79 4.97 -3.16
C VAL A 70 -8.99 6.21 -2.26
N ALA A 71 -7.96 6.60 -1.49
CA ALA A 71 -8.02 7.78 -0.64
C ALA A 71 -8.25 9.06 -1.46
N ALA A 72 -7.64 9.17 -2.63
CA ALA A 72 -7.84 10.30 -3.54
C ALA A 72 -9.24 10.30 -4.18
N ALA A 73 -9.75 9.14 -4.59
CA ALA A 73 -11.10 9.02 -5.15
C ALA A 73 -12.17 9.39 -4.11
N TYR A 74 -12.08 8.86 -2.89
CA TYR A 74 -12.94 9.27 -1.79
C TYR A 74 -12.77 10.74 -1.44
N GLY A 75 -11.52 11.23 -1.44
CA GLY A 75 -11.21 12.61 -1.09
C GLY A 75 -11.83 13.61 -2.06
N ILE A 76 -11.67 13.41 -3.37
CA ILE A 76 -12.25 14.32 -4.35
C ILE A 76 -13.77 14.26 -4.34
N TYR A 77 -14.38 13.08 -4.09
CA TYR A 77 -15.82 12.95 -3.89
C TYR A 77 -16.31 13.76 -2.69
N VAL A 78 -15.67 13.58 -1.52
CA VAL A 78 -16.04 14.31 -0.28
C VAL A 78 -15.92 15.81 -0.47
N CYS A 79 -14.84 16.28 -1.10
CA CYS A 79 -14.67 17.70 -1.40
C CYS A 79 -15.72 18.21 -2.39
N SER A 80 -16.11 17.39 -3.38
CA SER A 80 -17.11 17.77 -4.40
C SER A 80 -18.50 18.02 -3.81
N LYS A 81 -18.85 17.38 -2.70
CA LYS A 81 -20.11 17.65 -1.96
C LYS A 81 -20.18 19.08 -1.43
N GLN A 82 -19.05 19.75 -1.25
CA GLN A 82 -18.94 21.07 -0.64
C GLN A 82 -18.81 22.18 -1.68
N ILE A 83 -18.79 21.85 -2.99
CA ILE A 83 -18.68 22.83 -4.06
C ILE A 83 -20.03 23.55 -4.20
N GLY A 84 -20.07 24.81 -3.79
CA GLY A 84 -21.22 25.70 -3.97
C GLY A 84 -21.19 26.33 -5.37
N ALA A 85 -21.71 25.63 -6.37
CA ALA A 85 -21.75 26.09 -7.76
C ALA A 85 -23.18 26.27 -8.27
N ALA A 86 -23.40 27.28 -9.10
CA ALA A 86 -24.69 27.53 -9.74
C ALA A 86 -24.90 26.72 -11.03
N GLY A 87 -23.83 26.21 -11.64
CA GLY A 87 -23.87 25.47 -12.88
C GLY A 87 -22.65 24.57 -13.08
N PHE A 88 -22.66 23.82 -14.18
CA PHE A 88 -21.61 22.84 -14.49
C PHE A 88 -20.21 23.48 -14.60
N ASP A 89 -20.08 24.60 -15.28
CA ASP A 89 -18.75 25.21 -15.54
C ASP A 89 -18.06 25.65 -14.24
N ASP A 90 -18.81 26.28 -13.34
CA ASP A 90 -18.31 26.68 -12.01
C ASP A 90 -17.94 25.46 -11.17
N PHE A 91 -18.80 24.41 -11.20
CA PHE A 91 -18.54 23.16 -10.51
C PHE A 91 -17.25 22.50 -11.03
N TYR A 92 -17.13 22.36 -12.35
CA TYR A 92 -15.97 21.71 -12.96
C TYR A 92 -14.66 22.48 -12.73
N GLN A 93 -14.71 23.81 -12.74
CA GLN A 93 -13.54 24.65 -12.45
C GLN A 93 -12.99 24.36 -11.05
N GLU A 94 -13.87 24.33 -10.04
CA GLU A 94 -13.47 24.06 -8.66
C GLU A 94 -13.08 22.59 -8.47
N PHE A 95 -13.82 21.65 -9.05
CA PHE A 95 -13.45 20.23 -9.07
C PHE A 95 -12.04 20.01 -9.61
N LYS A 96 -11.73 20.65 -10.75
CA LYS A 96 -10.41 20.57 -11.38
C LYS A 96 -9.31 21.13 -10.48
N ARG A 97 -9.56 22.28 -9.83
CA ARG A 97 -8.62 22.87 -8.87
C ARG A 97 -8.30 21.89 -7.73
N ILE A 98 -9.32 21.25 -7.14
CA ILE A 98 -9.15 20.27 -6.08
C ILE A 98 -8.39 19.04 -6.59
N LYS A 99 -8.75 18.54 -7.78
CA LYS A 99 -8.07 17.42 -8.43
C LYS A 99 -6.57 17.68 -8.58
N ASP A 100 -6.21 18.83 -9.17
CA ASP A 100 -4.83 19.20 -9.45
C ASP A 100 -4.04 19.37 -8.12
N TYR A 101 -4.70 19.91 -7.10
CA TYR A 101 -4.12 20.03 -5.76
C TYR A 101 -3.84 18.65 -5.14
N LEU A 102 -4.81 17.75 -5.12
CA LEU A 102 -4.60 16.40 -4.59
C LEU A 102 -3.52 15.64 -5.37
N ALA A 103 -3.48 15.78 -6.69
CA ALA A 103 -2.45 15.13 -7.53
C ALA A 103 -1.04 15.61 -7.18
N SER A 104 -0.87 16.86 -6.74
CA SER A 104 0.42 17.42 -6.34
C SER A 104 1.02 16.80 -5.09
N SER A 105 0.23 16.08 -4.28
CA SER A 105 0.71 15.45 -3.05
C SER A 105 1.78 14.38 -3.32
N ARG A 106 1.66 13.64 -4.42
CA ARG A 106 2.66 12.66 -4.87
C ARG A 106 2.67 12.54 -6.41
N PRO A 107 3.39 13.43 -7.11
CA PRO A 107 3.36 13.50 -8.57
C PRO A 107 3.79 12.21 -9.30
N THR A 108 4.60 11.38 -8.67
CA THR A 108 5.10 10.11 -9.21
C THR A 108 4.15 8.92 -8.95
N ALA A 109 3.10 9.11 -8.14
CA ALA A 109 2.16 8.04 -7.78
C ALA A 109 1.12 7.81 -8.90
N VAL A 110 1.39 6.86 -9.78
CA VAL A 110 0.54 6.55 -10.95
C VAL A 110 -0.92 6.30 -10.56
N ASN A 111 -1.16 5.51 -9.51
CA ASN A 111 -2.53 5.17 -9.09
C ASN A 111 -3.31 6.36 -8.55
N LEU A 112 -2.63 7.32 -7.89
CA LEU A 112 -3.25 8.57 -7.46
C LEU A 112 -3.83 9.34 -8.65
N VAL A 113 -2.98 9.59 -9.64
CA VAL A 113 -3.36 10.35 -10.85
C VAL A 113 -4.41 9.58 -11.66
N ALA A 114 -4.27 8.26 -11.80
CA ALA A 114 -5.23 7.44 -12.51
C ALA A 114 -6.63 7.47 -11.87
N ALA A 115 -6.72 7.36 -10.54
CA ALA A 115 -7.98 7.46 -9.81
C ALA A 115 -8.63 8.84 -9.98
N LEU A 116 -7.86 9.91 -9.82
CA LEU A 116 -8.35 11.28 -10.00
C LEU A 116 -8.81 11.55 -11.45
N ASN A 117 -8.10 11.04 -12.45
CA ASN A 117 -8.50 11.15 -13.86
C ASN A 117 -9.78 10.36 -14.15
N ARG A 118 -9.96 9.20 -13.52
CA ARG A 118 -11.18 8.40 -13.63
C ARG A 118 -12.37 9.15 -13.03
N MET A 119 -12.20 9.80 -11.89
CA MET A 119 -13.21 10.66 -11.27
C MET A 119 -13.56 11.87 -12.15
N GLU A 120 -12.55 12.53 -12.74
CA GLU A 120 -12.79 13.64 -13.68
C GLU A 120 -13.56 13.19 -14.92
N LYS A 121 -13.27 12.01 -15.44
CA LYS A 121 -13.99 11.44 -16.59
C LYS A 121 -15.50 11.29 -16.29
N VAL A 122 -15.87 10.88 -15.09
CA VAL A 122 -17.30 10.81 -14.66
C VAL A 122 -17.94 12.18 -14.77
N VAL A 123 -17.30 13.24 -14.31
CA VAL A 123 -17.83 14.60 -14.38
C VAL A 123 -18.00 15.06 -15.85
N LEU A 124 -16.99 14.80 -16.69
CA LEU A 124 -16.98 15.25 -18.08
C LEU A 124 -18.00 14.47 -18.96
N ASP A 125 -18.14 13.18 -18.72
CA ASP A 125 -19.07 12.34 -19.48
C ASP A 125 -20.55 12.64 -19.12
N ASN A 126 -20.80 13.23 -17.94
CA ASN A 126 -22.16 13.52 -17.44
C ASN A 126 -22.44 15.03 -17.25
N ARG A 127 -21.84 15.87 -18.10
CA ARG A 127 -21.95 17.35 -18.02
C ARG A 127 -23.35 17.91 -18.12
N GLN A 128 -24.30 17.13 -18.60
CA GLN A 128 -25.72 17.50 -18.74
C GLN A 128 -26.53 17.27 -17.47
N GLU A 129 -25.96 16.54 -16.49
CA GLU A 129 -26.62 16.27 -15.23
C GLU A 129 -26.57 17.47 -14.29
N ASP A 130 -27.49 17.52 -13.33
CA ASP A 130 -27.43 18.48 -12.24
C ASP A 130 -26.29 18.14 -11.25
N ILE A 131 -25.85 19.13 -10.47
CA ILE A 131 -24.74 18.95 -9.53
C ILE A 131 -25.01 17.83 -8.49
N PRO A 132 -26.23 17.72 -7.89
CA PRO A 132 -26.53 16.60 -7.01
C PRO A 132 -26.41 15.23 -7.69
N ALA A 133 -26.76 15.11 -8.97
CA ALA A 133 -26.57 13.88 -9.74
C ALA A 133 -25.10 13.58 -9.99
N LEU A 134 -24.31 14.60 -10.37
CA LEU A 134 -22.85 14.45 -10.53
C LEU A 134 -22.18 13.99 -9.22
N VAL A 135 -22.58 14.54 -8.09
CA VAL A 135 -22.04 14.14 -6.78
C VAL A 135 -22.41 12.68 -6.46
N ARG A 136 -23.61 12.22 -6.79
CA ARG A 136 -23.99 10.80 -6.65
C ARG A 136 -23.14 9.89 -7.54
N LEU A 137 -22.94 10.26 -8.80
CA LEU A 137 -22.10 9.50 -9.72
C LEU A 137 -20.64 9.43 -9.24
N LEU A 138 -20.12 10.52 -8.67
CA LEU A 138 -18.78 10.53 -8.05
C LEU A 138 -18.70 9.63 -6.83
N HIS A 139 -19.74 9.57 -6.00
CA HIS A 139 -19.84 8.60 -4.90
C HIS A 139 -19.70 7.18 -5.43
N ASP A 140 -20.57 6.80 -6.37
CA ASP A 140 -20.65 5.44 -6.89
C ASP A 140 -19.34 5.01 -7.55
N GLU A 141 -18.70 5.92 -8.30
CA GLU A 141 -17.42 5.66 -8.93
C GLU A 141 -16.29 5.50 -7.89
N SER A 142 -16.29 6.30 -6.83
CA SER A 142 -15.29 6.18 -5.76
C SER A 142 -15.41 4.85 -5.01
N VAL A 143 -16.63 4.36 -4.82
CA VAL A 143 -16.90 3.03 -4.26
C VAL A 143 -16.47 1.94 -5.23
N ALA A 144 -16.77 2.08 -6.53
CA ALA A 144 -16.37 1.12 -7.55
C ALA A 144 -14.84 0.98 -7.63
N ILE A 145 -14.09 2.08 -7.55
CA ILE A 145 -12.61 2.05 -7.50
C ILE A 145 -12.11 1.18 -6.33
N ARG A 146 -12.71 1.35 -5.15
CA ARG A 146 -12.35 0.55 -3.97
C ARG A 146 -12.70 -0.93 -4.12
N GLU A 147 -13.88 -1.24 -4.67
CA GLU A 147 -14.35 -2.62 -4.84
C GLU A 147 -13.55 -3.37 -5.90
N GLU A 148 -13.21 -2.70 -6.99
CA GLU A 148 -12.33 -3.24 -8.04
C GLU A 148 -10.94 -3.59 -7.52
N ASP A 149 -10.37 -2.71 -6.68
CA ASP A 149 -9.08 -2.96 -6.03
C ASP A 149 -9.16 -4.16 -5.08
N ALA A 150 -10.16 -4.24 -4.23
CA ALA A 150 -10.37 -5.37 -3.32
C ALA A 150 -10.53 -6.69 -4.10
N ALA A 151 -11.33 -6.69 -5.17
CA ALA A 151 -11.53 -7.86 -6.01
C ALA A 151 -10.24 -8.27 -6.76
N ALA A 152 -9.44 -7.30 -7.20
CA ALA A 152 -8.14 -7.57 -7.81
C ALA A 152 -7.17 -8.19 -6.80
N CYS A 153 -7.08 -7.66 -5.59
CA CYS A 153 -6.26 -8.20 -4.51
C CYS A 153 -6.63 -9.65 -4.15
N HIS A 154 -7.93 -9.93 -4.06
CA HIS A 154 -8.40 -11.30 -3.82
C HIS A 154 -7.96 -12.25 -4.94
N ARG A 155 -8.14 -11.87 -6.22
CA ARG A 155 -7.69 -12.70 -7.36
C ARG A 155 -6.17 -12.91 -7.38
N ILE A 156 -5.37 -11.89 -7.06
CA ILE A 156 -3.92 -12.02 -6.93
C ILE A 156 -3.59 -13.06 -5.87
N GLY A 157 -4.26 -12.99 -4.72
CA GLY A 157 -4.10 -13.96 -3.63
C GLY A 157 -4.40 -15.39 -4.05
N GLU A 158 -5.54 -15.62 -4.71
CA GLU A 158 -5.94 -16.95 -5.21
C GLU A 158 -4.93 -17.51 -6.22
N ASN A 159 -4.50 -16.70 -7.18
CA ASN A 159 -3.54 -17.13 -8.20
C ASN A 159 -2.19 -17.53 -7.59
N CYS A 160 -1.70 -16.78 -6.61
CA CYS A 160 -0.46 -17.12 -5.94
C CYS A 160 -0.62 -18.31 -4.98
N LEU A 161 -1.74 -18.38 -4.26
CA LEU A 161 -2.00 -19.47 -3.32
C LEU A 161 -2.00 -20.83 -4.02
N ALA A 162 -2.42 -20.89 -5.28
CA ALA A 162 -2.36 -22.12 -6.09
C ALA A 162 -0.93 -22.62 -6.34
N LEU A 163 0.09 -21.77 -6.19
CA LEU A 163 1.52 -22.11 -6.33
C LEU A 163 2.17 -22.50 -5.00
N LEU A 164 1.48 -22.29 -3.88
CA LEU A 164 2.00 -22.51 -2.52
C LEU A 164 1.41 -23.79 -1.91
N LYS A 165 2.12 -24.33 -0.93
CA LYS A 165 1.67 -25.54 -0.20
C LYS A 165 1.54 -25.22 1.30
N PRO A 166 0.60 -25.87 2.01
CA PRO A 166 0.48 -25.73 3.46
C PRO A 166 1.81 -25.96 4.18
N GLY A 167 2.07 -25.19 5.23
CA GLY A 167 3.26 -25.27 6.06
C GLY A 167 4.52 -24.63 5.48
N MET A 168 4.48 -24.06 4.27
CA MET A 168 5.63 -23.37 3.69
C MET A 168 6.10 -22.21 4.55
N GLY A 169 7.42 -22.00 4.59
CA GLY A 169 8.03 -20.75 5.02
C GLY A 169 8.11 -19.77 3.84
N LEU A 170 7.63 -18.57 4.03
CA LEU A 170 7.59 -17.50 3.02
C LEU A 170 8.46 -16.34 3.49
N LEU A 171 9.21 -15.72 2.58
CA LEU A 171 9.90 -14.48 2.86
C LEU A 171 9.24 -13.34 2.08
N THR A 172 9.08 -12.19 2.73
CA THR A 172 8.56 -10.98 2.10
C THR A 172 9.38 -9.77 2.46
N HIS A 173 9.33 -8.76 1.60
CA HIS A 173 10.07 -7.50 1.74
C HIS A 173 9.12 -6.32 1.55
N CYS A 174 9.29 -5.25 2.33
CA CYS A 174 8.42 -4.09 2.39
C CYS A 174 7.02 -4.44 2.95
N ASN A 175 6.01 -3.69 2.56
CA ASN A 175 4.61 -3.93 2.90
C ASN A 175 3.73 -3.83 1.66
N ALA A 176 3.37 -4.97 1.13
CA ALA A 176 2.38 -5.14 0.07
C ALA A 176 1.18 -5.97 0.60
N GLY A 177 0.75 -5.65 1.81
CA GLY A 177 -0.36 -6.25 2.52
C GLY A 177 -1.61 -5.37 2.53
N HIS A 178 -2.50 -5.68 3.47
CA HIS A 178 -3.80 -5.02 3.62
C HIS A 178 -3.70 -3.51 3.81
N LEU A 179 -2.67 -3.05 4.53
CA LEU A 179 -2.42 -1.63 4.77
C LEU A 179 -2.02 -0.84 3.50
N ALA A 180 -1.69 -1.51 2.41
CA ALA A 180 -1.26 -0.87 1.16
C ALA A 180 -2.36 -0.79 0.10
N VAL A 181 -3.52 -1.40 0.33
CA VAL A 181 -4.63 -1.58 -0.61
C VAL A 181 -5.98 -1.46 0.09
N SER A 182 -7.06 -1.80 -0.62
CA SER A 182 -8.42 -1.83 -0.05
C SER A 182 -8.66 -3.03 0.87
N GLU A 183 -8.23 -4.23 0.46
CA GLU A 183 -8.37 -5.47 1.25
C GLU A 183 -7.28 -6.49 0.88
N TYR A 184 -6.90 -7.36 1.82
CA TYR A 184 -5.95 -8.47 1.73
C TYR A 184 -4.50 -8.09 1.38
N GLY A 185 -4.26 -7.13 0.51
CA GLY A 185 -2.94 -6.87 -0.04
C GLY A 185 -2.72 -7.46 -1.42
N THR A 186 -1.51 -7.30 -1.94
CA THR A 186 -1.05 -8.01 -3.13
C THR A 186 -0.15 -9.18 -2.74
N ALA A 187 1.08 -8.92 -2.27
CA ALA A 187 2.00 -10.00 -1.87
C ALA A 187 1.54 -10.76 -0.63
N LEU A 188 0.85 -10.14 0.32
CA LEU A 188 0.35 -10.82 1.50
C LEU A 188 -1.05 -11.42 1.32
N ALA A 189 -1.75 -11.16 0.22
CA ALA A 189 -3.06 -11.75 -0.04
C ALA A 189 -3.07 -13.29 0.05
N PRO A 190 -2.12 -14.04 -0.57
CA PRO A 190 -2.08 -15.49 -0.43
C PRO A 190 -1.83 -15.95 1.00
N VAL A 191 -1.17 -15.13 1.83
CA VAL A 191 -0.95 -15.48 3.24
C VAL A 191 -2.26 -15.44 4.02
N TYR A 192 -3.07 -14.39 3.83
CA TYR A 192 -4.37 -14.27 4.50
C TYR A 192 -5.37 -15.32 4.03
N LEU A 193 -5.50 -15.52 2.72
CA LEU A 193 -6.35 -16.58 2.17
C LEU A 193 -5.90 -17.97 2.59
N GLY A 194 -4.58 -18.20 2.68
CA GLY A 194 -4.02 -19.42 3.20
C GLY A 194 -4.32 -19.61 4.69
N GLN A 195 -4.24 -18.55 5.49
CA GLN A 195 -4.59 -18.59 6.91
C GLN A 195 -6.07 -18.95 7.12
N GLU A 196 -6.97 -18.37 6.35
CA GLU A 196 -8.41 -18.70 6.36
C GLU A 196 -8.67 -20.19 6.01
N ARG A 197 -7.81 -20.78 5.19
CA ARG A 197 -7.88 -22.20 4.74
C ARG A 197 -7.00 -23.16 5.54
N GLY A 198 -6.37 -22.67 6.61
CA GLY A 198 -5.56 -23.51 7.50
C GLY A 198 -4.20 -23.92 6.92
N TYR A 199 -3.62 -23.15 6.02
CA TYR A 199 -2.30 -23.44 5.43
C TYR A 199 -1.15 -23.30 6.42
N ASN A 200 -1.32 -22.51 7.50
CA ASN A 200 -0.33 -22.36 8.57
C ASN A 200 1.07 -21.97 8.04
N PHE A 201 1.14 -20.94 7.20
CA PHE A 201 2.40 -20.40 6.72
C PHE A 201 3.26 -19.83 7.86
N ARG A 202 4.58 -19.92 7.72
CA ARG A 202 5.55 -19.19 8.53
C ARG A 202 6.13 -18.07 7.69
N VAL A 203 5.93 -16.82 8.08
CA VAL A 203 6.38 -15.67 7.29
C VAL A 203 7.61 -15.03 7.92
N PHE A 204 8.66 -14.86 7.13
CA PHE A 204 9.84 -14.08 7.47
C PHE A 204 9.69 -12.72 6.81
N ALA A 205 9.60 -11.66 7.60
CA ALA A 205 9.44 -10.30 7.10
C ALA A 205 10.75 -9.54 7.29
N ASP A 206 11.36 -9.12 6.17
CA ASP A 206 12.49 -8.18 6.21
C ASP A 206 12.01 -6.86 6.83
N GLU A 207 12.83 -6.25 7.71
CA GLU A 207 12.48 -4.96 8.35
C GLU A 207 12.29 -3.83 7.34
N THR A 208 12.98 -3.89 6.22
CA THR A 208 12.91 -2.95 5.09
C THR A 208 13.41 -1.55 5.44
N ARG A 209 14.73 -1.42 5.57
CA ARG A 209 15.36 -0.11 5.73
C ARG A 209 15.18 0.75 4.47
N PRO A 210 15.15 2.10 4.58
CA PRO A 210 15.21 2.89 5.81
C PRO A 210 13.87 3.10 6.50
N LEU A 211 12.70 2.98 5.81
CA LEU A 211 11.38 3.36 6.34
C LEU A 211 10.71 2.28 7.21
N LEU A 212 11.32 1.10 7.34
CA LEU A 212 10.90 0.00 8.21
C LEU A 212 9.45 -0.48 7.96
N GLN A 213 8.98 -0.49 6.70
CA GLN A 213 7.64 -0.95 6.37
C GLN A 213 7.41 -2.41 6.75
N GLY A 214 8.43 -3.26 6.62
CA GLY A 214 8.36 -4.66 7.05
C GLY A 214 8.21 -4.80 8.55
N ALA A 215 9.02 -4.05 9.32
CA ALA A 215 8.97 -4.08 10.77
C ALA A 215 7.69 -3.49 11.32
N ARG A 216 7.31 -2.31 10.84
CA ARG A 216 6.21 -1.52 11.41
C ARG A 216 4.83 -1.94 10.92
N LEU A 217 4.72 -2.37 9.67
CA LEU A 217 3.44 -2.60 9.03
C LEU A 217 3.22 -4.08 8.72
N THR A 218 4.16 -4.75 8.05
CA THR A 218 4.00 -6.17 7.67
C THR A 218 3.95 -7.07 8.90
N ALA A 219 4.88 -6.92 9.83
CA ALA A 219 4.88 -7.71 11.07
C ALA A 219 3.62 -7.44 11.91
N TYR A 220 3.18 -6.16 11.97
CA TYR A 220 1.97 -5.77 12.68
C TYR A 220 0.71 -6.44 12.09
N GLU A 221 0.45 -6.29 10.79
CA GLU A 221 -0.77 -6.82 10.19
C GLU A 221 -0.82 -8.35 10.18
N LEU A 222 0.32 -9.03 9.96
CA LEU A 222 0.40 -10.48 10.02
C LEU A 222 0.18 -11.01 11.45
N GLN A 223 0.82 -10.40 12.45
CA GLN A 223 0.65 -10.76 13.85
C GLN A 223 -0.80 -10.56 14.31
N ARG A 224 -1.41 -9.43 13.94
CA ARG A 224 -2.82 -9.13 14.23
C ARG A 224 -3.77 -10.20 13.67
N SER A 225 -3.46 -10.73 12.49
CA SER A 225 -4.23 -11.77 11.82
C SER A 225 -3.91 -13.19 12.30
N GLY A 226 -3.04 -13.33 13.29
CA GLY A 226 -2.66 -14.63 13.87
C GLY A 226 -1.76 -15.48 12.98
N VAL A 227 -1.10 -14.87 11.99
CA VAL A 227 -0.09 -15.52 11.16
C VAL A 227 1.22 -15.66 11.95
N ASP A 228 1.89 -16.80 11.83
CA ASP A 228 3.23 -17.02 12.39
C ASP A 228 4.25 -16.18 11.63
N VAL A 229 4.62 -15.03 12.18
CA VAL A 229 5.55 -14.07 11.57
C VAL A 229 6.81 -13.91 12.40
N THR A 230 7.96 -13.94 11.73
CA THR A 230 9.27 -13.63 12.28
C THR A 230 9.85 -12.42 11.58
N LEU A 231 10.07 -11.35 12.34
CA LEU A 231 10.78 -10.17 11.85
C LEU A 231 12.29 -10.45 11.79
N ILE A 232 12.91 -10.07 10.68
CA ILE A 232 14.36 -10.18 10.48
C ILE A 232 14.94 -8.86 9.95
N CYS A 233 16.21 -8.60 10.21
CA CYS A 233 16.93 -7.53 9.52
C CYS A 233 17.12 -7.90 8.03
N ASP A 234 17.16 -6.89 7.15
CA ASP A 234 17.26 -7.11 5.69
C ASP A 234 18.47 -7.99 5.30
N ASN A 235 19.59 -7.86 6.01
CA ASN A 235 20.77 -8.67 5.78
C ASN A 235 20.70 -10.11 6.30
N MET A 236 19.60 -10.49 6.98
CA MET A 236 19.41 -11.86 7.51
C MET A 236 18.66 -12.78 6.53
N ALA A 237 18.15 -12.25 5.40
CA ALA A 237 17.44 -13.05 4.38
C ALA A 237 18.27 -14.26 3.92
N SER A 238 19.56 -14.08 3.67
CA SER A 238 20.48 -15.19 3.33
C SER A 238 20.54 -16.27 4.39
N SER A 239 20.56 -15.90 5.67
CA SER A 239 20.63 -16.86 6.78
C SER A 239 19.40 -17.77 6.88
N VAL A 240 18.21 -17.21 6.75
CA VAL A 240 16.96 -18.00 6.81
C VAL A 240 16.76 -18.86 5.56
N MET A 241 17.21 -18.39 4.38
CA MET A 241 17.22 -19.18 3.15
C MET A 241 18.19 -20.36 3.24
N GLN A 242 19.43 -20.11 3.71
CA GLN A 242 20.45 -21.16 3.91
C GLN A 242 19.98 -22.26 4.85
N LYS A 243 19.21 -21.92 5.89
CA LYS A 243 18.64 -22.89 6.84
C LYS A 243 17.49 -23.72 6.24
N GLY A 244 17.08 -23.45 5.00
CA GLY A 244 15.92 -24.10 4.39
C GLY A 244 14.57 -23.73 5.03
N TRP A 245 14.51 -22.59 5.73
CA TRP A 245 13.28 -22.15 6.38
C TRP A 245 12.32 -21.44 5.42
N VAL A 246 12.81 -21.00 4.25
CA VAL A 246 12.07 -20.28 3.21
C VAL A 246 11.93 -21.19 1.98
N GLN A 247 10.70 -21.43 1.54
CA GLN A 247 10.39 -22.23 0.36
C GLN A 247 9.88 -21.35 -0.81
N ALA A 248 9.47 -20.10 -0.55
CA ALA A 248 9.15 -19.13 -1.59
C ALA A 248 9.36 -17.70 -1.07
N VAL A 249 9.68 -16.81 -2.00
CA VAL A 249 9.68 -15.36 -1.76
C VAL A 249 8.48 -14.75 -2.46
N ILE A 250 7.75 -13.89 -1.76
CA ILE A 250 6.59 -13.16 -2.27
C ILE A 250 6.78 -11.67 -2.01
N VAL A 251 6.77 -10.85 -3.04
CA VAL A 251 6.94 -9.39 -2.93
C VAL A 251 5.90 -8.66 -3.80
N GLY A 252 5.63 -7.41 -3.46
CA GLY A 252 4.85 -6.53 -4.31
C GLY A 252 5.65 -5.96 -5.48
N CYS A 253 5.06 -4.99 -6.18
CA CYS A 253 5.75 -4.19 -7.19
C CYS A 253 5.22 -2.76 -7.20
N ASP A 254 6.10 -1.81 -7.43
CA ASP A 254 5.75 -0.40 -7.63
C ASP A 254 5.58 -0.07 -9.11
N ARG A 255 6.34 -0.73 -10.00
CA ARG A 255 6.21 -0.60 -11.45
C ARG A 255 6.73 -1.86 -12.16
N VAL A 256 6.06 -2.23 -13.25
CA VAL A 256 6.47 -3.32 -14.14
C VAL A 256 6.63 -2.75 -15.54
N ALA A 257 7.81 -2.87 -16.14
CA ALA A 257 8.08 -2.46 -17.52
C ALA A 257 7.55 -3.51 -18.51
N MET A 258 7.44 -3.13 -19.80
CA MET A 258 6.90 -4.00 -20.85
C MET A 258 7.72 -5.25 -21.13
N ASN A 259 9.02 -5.22 -20.84
CA ASN A 259 9.90 -6.40 -20.95
C ASN A 259 9.84 -7.33 -19.72
N GLY A 260 9.03 -6.98 -18.69
CA GLY A 260 8.89 -7.73 -17.44
C GLY A 260 9.88 -7.34 -16.34
N ASP A 261 10.72 -6.34 -16.52
CA ASP A 261 11.54 -5.79 -15.44
C ASP A 261 10.65 -5.13 -14.39
N VAL A 262 11.01 -5.32 -13.12
CA VAL A 262 10.20 -4.85 -11.98
C VAL A 262 11.01 -3.91 -11.10
N ALA A 263 10.44 -2.76 -10.78
CA ALA A 263 10.86 -1.93 -9.67
C ALA A 263 9.97 -2.19 -8.45
N ASN A 264 10.61 -2.41 -7.31
CA ASN A 264 9.96 -2.53 -6.00
C ASN A 264 10.87 -1.91 -4.94
N LYS A 265 10.42 -1.82 -3.71
CA LYS A 265 11.15 -1.24 -2.58
C LYS A 265 12.63 -1.66 -2.55
N ILE A 266 13.51 -0.67 -2.31
CA ILE A 266 14.95 -0.91 -2.20
C ILE A 266 15.26 -2.12 -1.30
N GLY A 267 16.18 -2.98 -1.75
CA GLY A 267 16.50 -4.27 -1.13
C GLY A 267 15.92 -5.47 -1.87
N THR A 268 14.83 -5.31 -2.64
CA THR A 268 14.16 -6.40 -3.36
C THR A 268 15.09 -7.12 -4.34
N SER A 269 15.95 -6.41 -5.07
CA SER A 269 16.94 -7.01 -5.99
C SER A 269 17.93 -7.90 -5.25
N GLY A 270 18.37 -7.50 -4.06
CA GLY A 270 19.24 -8.33 -3.19
C GLY A 270 18.56 -9.63 -2.79
N VAL A 271 17.29 -9.56 -2.37
CA VAL A 271 16.48 -10.76 -2.01
C VAL A 271 16.29 -11.66 -3.22
N ALA A 272 16.05 -11.11 -4.42
CA ALA A 272 15.89 -11.88 -5.66
C ALA A 272 17.18 -12.63 -6.04
N ILE A 273 18.35 -11.98 -5.90
CA ILE A 273 19.65 -12.60 -6.12
C ILE A 273 19.89 -13.76 -5.13
N LEU A 274 19.57 -13.56 -3.84
CA LEU A 274 19.68 -14.60 -2.82
C LEU A 274 18.72 -15.76 -3.11
N ALA A 275 17.47 -15.50 -3.45
CA ALA A 275 16.49 -16.51 -3.80
C ALA A 275 16.99 -17.36 -4.99
N ARG A 276 17.52 -16.73 -6.03
CA ARG A 276 18.15 -17.43 -7.17
C ARG A 276 19.33 -18.30 -6.74
N HIS A 277 20.21 -17.78 -5.86
CA HIS A 277 21.37 -18.51 -5.35
C HIS A 277 20.97 -19.78 -4.60
N TYR A 278 19.92 -19.70 -3.79
CA TYR A 278 19.41 -20.84 -3.01
C TYR A 278 18.37 -21.69 -3.74
N GLY A 279 18.06 -21.38 -5.02
CA GLY A 279 17.07 -22.13 -5.80
C GLY A 279 15.63 -21.98 -5.30
N ILE A 280 15.31 -20.87 -4.64
CA ILE A 280 13.99 -20.58 -4.07
C ILE A 280 13.14 -19.82 -5.08
N PRO A 281 11.90 -20.23 -5.37
CA PRO A 281 10.97 -19.48 -6.22
C PRO A 281 10.75 -18.05 -5.69
N PHE A 282 10.77 -17.08 -6.61
CA PHE A 282 10.55 -15.67 -6.32
C PHE A 282 9.35 -15.17 -7.11
N TYR A 283 8.31 -14.75 -6.42
CA TYR A 283 7.06 -14.28 -7.01
C TYR A 283 6.85 -12.80 -6.76
N VAL A 284 6.56 -12.07 -7.83
CA VAL A 284 6.15 -10.66 -7.79
C VAL A 284 4.64 -10.60 -8.00
N LEU A 285 3.93 -10.00 -7.07
CA LEU A 285 2.48 -9.95 -7.04
C LEU A 285 2.00 -8.50 -7.09
N GLY A 286 1.25 -8.18 -8.13
CA GLY A 286 0.68 -6.85 -8.30
C GLY A 286 -0.50 -6.86 -9.26
N PRO A 287 -1.34 -5.81 -9.23
CA PRO A 287 -2.42 -5.65 -10.18
C PRO A 287 -1.88 -5.30 -11.57
N THR A 288 -2.62 -5.62 -12.61
CA THR A 288 -2.22 -5.30 -13.99
C THR A 288 -2.08 -3.79 -14.25
N SER A 289 -2.68 -2.97 -13.42
CA SER A 289 -2.50 -1.50 -13.44
C SER A 289 -1.07 -1.05 -13.09
N THR A 290 -0.25 -1.92 -12.49
CA THR A 290 1.17 -1.65 -12.21
C THR A 290 2.05 -1.77 -13.45
N ILE A 291 1.54 -2.40 -14.53
CA ILE A 291 2.25 -2.55 -15.80
C ILE A 291 2.22 -1.21 -16.54
N ASP A 292 3.38 -0.61 -16.68
CA ASP A 292 3.55 0.64 -17.42
C ASP A 292 3.80 0.36 -18.89
N LYS A 293 2.74 0.50 -19.70
CA LYS A 293 2.78 0.23 -21.15
C LYS A 293 3.68 1.19 -21.93
N GLN A 294 4.09 2.31 -21.33
CA GLN A 294 4.98 3.30 -21.95
C GLN A 294 6.45 3.10 -21.53
N CYS A 295 6.71 2.26 -20.54
CA CYS A 295 8.04 1.95 -20.05
C CYS A 295 8.59 0.67 -20.71
N PRO A 296 9.56 0.75 -21.62
CA PRO A 296 10.01 -0.41 -22.40
C PRO A 296 10.82 -1.41 -21.55
N ASP A 297 11.63 -0.93 -20.61
CA ASP A 297 12.54 -1.73 -19.79
C ASP A 297 12.82 -1.08 -18.42
N GLY A 298 13.51 -1.81 -17.56
CA GLY A 298 13.84 -1.36 -16.20
C GLY A 298 14.78 -0.15 -16.15
N LYS A 299 15.59 0.10 -17.18
CA LYS A 299 16.48 1.26 -17.25
C LYS A 299 15.70 2.55 -17.48
N SER A 300 14.51 2.43 -18.05
CA SER A 300 13.59 3.54 -18.30
C SER A 300 12.73 3.90 -17.08
N ILE A 301 12.79 3.10 -16.00
CA ILE A 301 12.08 3.39 -14.76
C ILE A 301 12.82 4.48 -14.00
N VAL A 302 12.16 5.62 -13.79
CA VAL A 302 12.72 6.70 -12.96
C VAL A 302 12.68 6.30 -11.49
N ILE A 303 13.84 6.24 -10.86
CA ILE A 303 14.00 5.93 -9.44
C ILE A 303 14.00 7.24 -8.64
N GLU A 304 13.07 7.35 -7.69
CA GLU A 304 12.99 8.48 -6.76
C GLU A 304 14.15 8.41 -5.77
N GLU A 305 14.90 9.51 -5.61
CA GLU A 305 15.86 9.67 -4.53
C GLU A 305 15.18 10.40 -3.36
N ARG A 306 15.28 9.83 -2.18
CA ARG A 306 14.58 10.29 -0.98
C ARG A 306 15.51 11.00 -0.01
N ALA A 307 14.90 11.68 0.98
CA ALA A 307 15.63 12.43 1.98
C ALA A 307 16.67 11.55 2.71
N PRO A 308 17.93 12.00 2.81
CA PRO A 308 19.01 11.25 3.47
C PRO A 308 18.78 11.05 4.98
N GLU A 309 17.97 11.91 5.60
CA GLU A 309 17.58 11.83 7.01
C GLU A 309 16.80 10.54 7.33
N GLU A 310 16.11 9.98 6.34
CA GLU A 310 15.42 8.67 6.49
C GLU A 310 16.44 7.57 6.84
N VAL A 311 17.66 7.66 6.32
CA VAL A 311 18.72 6.68 6.58
C VAL A 311 19.42 6.96 7.91
N SER A 312 19.73 8.23 8.21
CA SER A 312 20.64 8.58 9.30
C SER A 312 19.97 9.02 10.59
N GLU A 313 18.70 9.42 10.57
CA GLU A 313 18.01 10.04 11.71
C GLU A 313 16.68 9.39 12.03
N MET A 314 15.87 9.09 11.01
CA MET A 314 14.54 8.51 11.22
C MET A 314 14.66 7.19 12.00
N TRP A 315 13.86 7.02 13.04
CA TRP A 315 13.83 5.85 13.95
C TRP A 315 14.97 5.75 14.97
N TYR A 316 15.86 6.73 15.04
CA TYR A 316 16.93 6.75 16.02
C TYR A 316 16.76 7.93 16.99
N ALA A 317 17.10 7.71 18.26
CA ALA A 317 17.10 8.78 19.25
C ALA A 317 18.11 9.89 18.94
N HIS A 318 19.17 9.52 18.22
CA HIS A 318 20.25 10.41 17.79
C HIS A 318 20.68 10.03 16.36
N ARG A 319 21.20 11.01 15.63
CA ARG A 319 21.76 10.77 14.30
C ARG A 319 22.84 9.67 14.34
N MET A 320 22.72 8.69 13.44
CA MET A 320 23.61 7.51 13.38
C MET A 320 24.87 7.71 12.54
N ALA A 321 24.91 8.74 11.69
CA ALA A 321 26.00 8.97 10.77
C ALA A 321 26.65 10.35 11.02
N PRO A 322 27.94 10.54 10.69
CA PRO A 322 28.57 11.87 10.70
C PRO A 322 27.77 12.88 9.86
N ARG A 323 27.78 14.16 10.27
CA ARG A 323 26.94 15.19 9.61
C ARG A 323 27.26 15.39 8.13
N ASP A 324 28.54 15.30 7.78
CA ASP A 324 29.04 15.62 6.43
C ASP A 324 29.23 14.38 5.54
N VAL A 325 28.79 13.20 5.99
CA VAL A 325 28.85 11.98 5.17
C VAL A 325 27.77 12.03 4.08
N LYS A 326 28.15 11.69 2.85
CA LYS A 326 27.19 11.54 1.75
C LYS A 326 26.32 10.31 1.99
N ILE A 327 25.02 10.46 1.78
CA ILE A 327 24.04 9.39 1.93
C ILE A 327 23.32 9.21 0.59
N PHE A 328 23.25 7.96 0.13
CA PHE A 328 22.50 7.54 -1.04
C PHE A 328 21.25 6.79 -0.58
N ASN A 329 20.06 7.28 -0.95
CA ASN A 329 18.77 6.77 -0.49
C ASN A 329 17.76 6.64 -1.64
N PRO A 330 17.96 5.69 -2.58
CA PRO A 330 16.98 5.43 -3.62
C PRO A 330 15.77 4.71 -3.04
N ALA A 331 14.58 4.99 -3.58
CA ALA A 331 13.31 4.40 -3.12
C ALA A 331 13.14 2.94 -3.59
N PHE A 332 13.72 2.59 -4.77
CA PHE A 332 13.55 1.30 -5.44
C PHE A 332 14.88 0.72 -5.91
#